data_74a568d27a2a311014889cca5459e65c
#
_entry.id   74a568d27a2a311014889cca5459e65c
#
_cell.length_a   1.000
_cell.length_b   1.000
_cell.length_c   1.000
_cell.angle_alpha   90.00
_cell.angle_beta   90.00
_cell.angle_gamma   90.00
#
_symmetry.space_group_name_H-M   'P 1'
#
loop_
_entity.id
_entity.type
_entity.pdbx_description
1 polymer ?
#
loop_
_entity_poly.entity_id
_entity_poly.type
_entity_poly.pdbx_seq_one_letter_code
_entity_poly.pdbx_strand_id
1 'polypeptide(L)'
;SEYGFSMGAVYILFLNSDGTVKSHQKITANLSNLQKNLDDSDMFGSSVDNIGDLNNDNVIDIIVGAVGDDDTRELPKLEFNNDKGSSNGAVYILFLNSDGTVKSHQKISSIEGNFKEKLEPYDAFGRAIANIGDFNGDSVADIAVGAYHDDDGGYNTGAVYILFLNPDGTVKSSQKISS
;
A
#
# COMPACT_ATOMS: atom_id res chain seq x y z
N SER A 1 27.07 -7.51 -8.25
CA SER A 1 26.71 -6.20 -7.71
C SER A 1 25.22 -6.02 -7.87
N GLU A 2 24.53 -6.16 -6.76
CA GLU A 2 23.08 -6.08 -6.66
C GLU A 2 22.73 -4.62 -6.37
N TYR A 3 22.41 -3.88 -7.40
CA TYR A 3 21.78 -2.57 -7.24
C TYR A 3 20.29 -2.74 -7.53
N GLY A 4 19.52 -3.17 -6.53
CA GLY A 4 18.07 -2.97 -6.52
C GLY A 4 17.80 -1.49 -6.27
N PHE A 5 17.15 -0.82 -7.19
CA PHE A 5 16.85 0.61 -7.08
C PHE A 5 15.53 0.80 -6.31
N SER A 6 15.62 1.41 -5.10
CA SER A 6 14.47 2.01 -4.38
C SER A 6 13.25 1.12 -4.14
N MET A 7 13.45 -0.17 -3.84
CA MET A 7 12.33 -1.05 -3.43
C MET A 7 11.63 -0.55 -2.17
N GLY A 8 12.34 0.17 -1.30
CA GLY A 8 11.79 0.72 -0.07
C GLY A 8 11.83 -0.23 1.13
N ALA A 9 11.40 0.28 2.28
CA ALA A 9 11.31 -0.47 3.54
C ALA A 9 10.40 0.22 4.56
N VAL A 10 9.82 -0.56 5.45
CA VAL A 10 9.13 -0.09 6.65
C VAL A 10 9.85 -0.61 7.88
N TYR A 11 9.93 0.20 8.94
CA TYR A 11 10.47 -0.19 10.23
C TYR A 11 9.39 -0.11 11.30
N ILE A 12 9.18 -1.20 12.01
CA ILE A 12 8.40 -1.23 13.25
C ILE A 12 9.39 -0.99 14.39
N LEU A 13 9.17 0.08 15.15
CA LEU A 13 10.03 0.44 16.29
C LEU A 13 9.31 0.15 17.58
N PHE A 14 9.88 -0.72 18.42
CA PHE A 14 9.41 -0.96 19.77
C PHE A 14 10.13 0.01 20.71
N LEU A 15 9.36 0.88 21.37
CA LEU A 15 9.92 1.96 22.18
C LEU A 15 9.91 1.62 23.67
N ASN A 16 10.87 2.19 24.41
CA ASN A 16 10.84 2.31 25.86
C ASN A 16 9.91 3.46 26.25
N SER A 17 9.54 3.54 27.54
CA SER A 17 8.68 4.61 28.07
C SER A 17 9.31 6.01 27.98
N ASP A 18 10.63 6.10 27.82
CA ASP A 18 11.37 7.35 27.61
C ASP A 18 11.51 7.75 26.14
N GLY A 19 10.89 6.99 25.21
CA GLY A 19 10.93 7.22 23.77
C GLY A 19 12.15 6.65 23.06
N THR A 20 13.09 6.03 23.74
CA THR A 20 14.23 5.36 23.10
C THR A 20 13.81 4.04 22.45
N VAL A 21 14.51 3.63 21.37
CA VAL A 21 14.22 2.39 20.67
C VAL A 21 14.75 1.20 21.46
N LYS A 22 13.85 0.32 21.88
CA LYS A 22 14.15 -0.95 22.54
C LYS A 22 14.59 -2.02 21.54
N SER A 23 13.85 -2.15 20.45
CA SER A 23 14.10 -3.09 19.35
C SER A 23 13.40 -2.61 18.11
N HIS A 24 13.73 -3.20 16.97
CA HIS A 24 13.05 -2.90 15.72
C HIS A 24 12.91 -4.15 14.85
N GLN A 25 11.90 -4.13 14.00
CA GLN A 25 11.70 -5.08 12.90
C GLN A 25 11.74 -4.30 11.58
N LYS A 26 12.54 -4.75 10.63
CA LYS A 26 12.58 -4.21 9.27
C LYS A 26 11.75 -5.09 8.34
N ILE A 27 10.86 -4.47 7.57
CA ILE A 27 10.02 -5.12 6.55
C ILE A 27 10.49 -4.65 5.19
N THR A 28 10.92 -5.59 4.35
CA THR A 28 11.34 -5.35 2.95
C THR A 28 10.87 -6.51 2.09
N ALA A 29 10.93 -6.36 0.78
CA ALA A 29 10.63 -7.43 -0.17
C ALA A 29 11.34 -8.75 0.18
N ASN A 30 12.62 -8.70 0.53
CA ASN A 30 13.46 -9.89 0.76
C ASN A 30 13.26 -10.57 2.13
N LEU A 31 12.64 -9.89 3.10
CA LEU A 31 12.51 -10.37 4.48
C LEU A 31 11.09 -10.80 4.85
N SER A 32 10.17 -10.72 3.92
CA SER A 32 8.77 -11.08 4.10
C SER A 32 8.27 -11.82 2.86
N ASN A 33 7.08 -12.40 2.96
CA ASN A 33 6.44 -13.05 1.80
C ASN A 33 6.07 -12.07 0.66
N LEU A 34 6.59 -10.83 0.71
CA LEU A 34 6.38 -9.76 -0.27
C LEU A 34 7.24 -9.89 -1.54
N GLN A 35 8.22 -10.80 -1.58
CA GLN A 35 9.18 -10.95 -2.70
C GLN A 35 8.57 -11.11 -4.09
N LYS A 36 7.32 -11.55 -4.17
CA LYS A 36 6.62 -11.73 -5.46
C LYS A 36 5.87 -10.49 -5.91
N ASN A 37 5.72 -9.51 -5.02
CA ASN A 37 4.81 -8.38 -5.17
C ASN A 37 5.54 -7.04 -5.14
N LEU A 38 6.81 -7.00 -4.76
CA LEU A 38 7.62 -5.79 -4.73
C LEU A 38 8.86 -5.96 -5.61
N ASP A 39 9.06 -5.05 -6.51
CA ASP A 39 10.25 -5.01 -7.34
C ASP A 39 10.96 -3.63 -7.34
N ASP A 40 11.89 -3.42 -8.27
CA ASP A 40 12.71 -2.20 -8.30
C ASP A 40 11.82 -0.98 -8.57
N SER A 41 12.05 0.09 -7.83
CA SER A 41 11.36 1.39 -7.92
C SER A 41 9.94 1.46 -7.35
N ASP A 42 9.41 0.42 -6.72
CA ASP A 42 8.07 0.42 -6.11
C ASP A 42 7.91 1.42 -4.95
N MET A 43 9.03 1.84 -4.34
CA MET A 43 9.04 2.81 -3.24
C MET A 43 8.12 2.40 -2.08
N PHE A 44 8.10 1.10 -1.74
CA PHE A 44 7.37 0.57 -0.59
C PHE A 44 7.73 1.32 0.69
N GLY A 45 6.74 1.78 1.43
CA GLY A 45 6.93 2.66 2.58
C GLY A 45 6.84 4.15 2.22
N SER A 46 6.37 4.51 1.02
CA SER A 46 6.13 5.91 0.63
C SER A 46 5.10 6.60 1.52
N SER A 47 4.18 5.85 2.09
CA SER A 47 3.25 6.24 3.15
C SER A 47 2.99 5.05 4.08
N VAL A 48 2.69 5.31 5.35
CA VAL A 48 2.38 4.29 6.36
C VAL A 48 1.33 4.84 7.31
N ASP A 49 0.32 4.03 7.64
CA ASP A 49 -0.61 4.31 8.72
C ASP A 49 -0.97 3.00 9.44
N ASN A 50 -1.53 3.07 10.65
CA ASN A 50 -2.12 1.93 11.33
C ASN A 50 -3.56 1.73 10.89
N ILE A 51 -4.04 0.49 10.80
CA ILE A 51 -5.45 0.20 10.49
C ILE A 51 -6.20 -0.41 11.68
N GLY A 52 -5.54 -0.52 12.83
CA GLY A 52 -6.08 -1.27 13.96
C GLY A 52 -5.94 -2.78 13.77
N ASP A 53 -6.67 -3.54 14.54
CA ASP A 53 -6.75 -5.00 14.44
C ASP A 53 -7.83 -5.36 13.40
N LEU A 54 -7.45 -5.39 12.12
CA LEU A 54 -8.40 -5.58 11.02
C LEU A 54 -8.95 -7.00 10.97
N ASN A 55 -8.12 -7.98 11.34
CA ASN A 55 -8.46 -9.40 11.25
C ASN A 55 -8.95 -10.01 12.58
N ASN A 56 -9.07 -9.20 13.65
CA ASN A 56 -9.50 -9.59 15.00
C ASN A 56 -8.59 -10.64 15.67
N ASP A 57 -7.26 -10.52 15.51
CA ASP A 57 -6.29 -11.41 16.14
C ASP A 57 -5.57 -10.75 17.37
N ASN A 58 -6.01 -9.57 17.78
CA ASN A 58 -5.48 -8.73 18.85
C ASN A 58 -4.07 -8.16 18.57
N VAL A 59 -3.67 -8.08 17.32
CA VAL A 59 -2.44 -7.40 16.89
C VAL A 59 -2.82 -6.23 15.98
N ILE A 60 -2.14 -5.11 16.14
CA ILE A 60 -2.34 -3.95 15.27
C ILE A 60 -1.71 -4.22 13.91
N ASP A 61 -2.50 -4.03 12.87
CA ASP A 61 -2.10 -4.14 11.47
C ASP A 61 -1.74 -2.76 10.90
N ILE A 62 -1.03 -2.73 9.78
CA ILE A 62 -0.60 -1.48 9.14
C ILE A 62 -0.94 -1.47 7.66
N ILE A 63 -1.06 -0.25 7.13
CA ILE A 63 -1.23 0.04 5.72
C ILE A 63 0.04 0.69 5.21
N VAL A 64 0.50 0.28 4.04
CA VAL A 64 1.75 0.77 3.43
C VAL A 64 1.51 1.10 1.98
N GLY A 65 1.91 2.28 1.55
CA GLY A 65 1.91 2.69 0.15
C GLY A 65 3.19 2.27 -0.58
N ALA A 66 3.02 1.91 -1.84
CA ALA A 66 4.07 1.63 -2.81
C ALA A 66 3.76 2.42 -4.09
N VAL A 67 4.13 3.69 -4.07
CA VAL A 67 3.68 4.66 -5.08
C VAL A 67 4.26 4.42 -6.47
N GLY A 68 5.36 3.69 -6.55
CA GLY A 68 6.04 3.32 -7.79
C GLY A 68 5.60 1.97 -8.36
N ASP A 69 4.72 1.24 -7.68
CA ASP A 69 4.24 -0.07 -8.10
C ASP A 69 3.59 -0.02 -9.50
N ASP A 70 4.02 -0.91 -10.38
CA ASP A 70 3.68 -0.85 -11.80
C ASP A 70 3.02 -2.13 -12.34
N ASP A 71 2.30 -2.87 -11.52
CA ASP A 71 1.59 -4.11 -11.85
C ASP A 71 0.59 -3.96 -13.02
N THR A 72 1.06 -3.61 -14.17
CA THR A 72 0.23 -3.58 -15.37
C THR A 72 0.41 -4.85 -16.19
N ARG A 73 -0.69 -5.57 -16.46
CA ARG A 73 -0.69 -6.76 -17.31
C ARG A 73 -0.49 -6.47 -18.80
N GLU A 74 -0.51 -5.21 -19.22
CA GLU A 74 -0.78 -4.87 -20.63
C GLU A 74 0.37 -4.27 -21.44
N LEU A 75 1.50 -3.94 -20.83
CA LEU A 75 2.63 -3.42 -21.60
C LEU A 75 3.74 -4.47 -21.73
N PRO A 76 4.14 -4.82 -22.97
CA PRO A 76 5.34 -5.63 -23.16
C PRO A 76 6.54 -4.86 -22.59
N LYS A 77 7.30 -5.52 -21.70
CA LYS A 77 8.55 -4.98 -21.15
C LYS A 77 9.39 -4.41 -22.29
N LEU A 78 9.56 -3.10 -22.32
CA LEU A 78 10.49 -2.46 -23.23
C LEU A 78 11.90 -2.81 -22.75
N GLU A 79 12.61 -3.58 -23.55
CA GLU A 79 13.94 -4.19 -23.21
C GLU A 79 15.04 -3.18 -22.89
N PHE A 80 14.80 -1.88 -22.94
CA PHE A 80 15.82 -0.85 -22.84
C PHE A 80 15.86 -0.02 -21.55
N ASN A 81 14.85 -0.11 -20.71
CA ASN A 81 14.83 0.52 -19.40
C ASN A 81 14.40 -0.51 -18.37
N ASN A 82 15.15 -0.65 -17.26
CA ASN A 82 14.76 -1.49 -16.11
C ASN A 82 13.53 -0.96 -15.36
N ASP A 83 12.94 0.10 -15.86
CA ASP A 83 11.68 0.68 -15.40
C ASP A 83 10.54 -0.02 -16.16
N LYS A 84 9.81 -0.86 -15.45
CA LYS A 84 8.89 -1.84 -16.03
C LYS A 84 7.50 -1.29 -16.33
N GLY A 85 7.29 0.00 -16.23
CA GLY A 85 5.97 0.52 -16.52
C GLY A 85 5.68 1.84 -15.81
N SER A 86 4.47 2.21 -15.90
CA SER A 86 3.89 3.42 -15.37
C SER A 86 3.51 3.22 -13.92
N SER A 87 4.12 3.94 -13.00
CA SER A 87 3.84 3.95 -11.56
C SER A 87 2.37 4.24 -11.26
N ASN A 88 1.50 3.24 -11.43
CA ASN A 88 0.07 3.35 -11.10
C ASN A 88 -0.10 3.48 -9.60
N GLY A 89 0.80 2.81 -8.87
CA GLY A 89 0.81 2.73 -7.42
C GLY A 89 -0.03 1.59 -6.85
N ALA A 90 0.30 1.23 -5.61
CA ALA A 90 -0.42 0.21 -4.85
C ALA A 90 -0.44 0.54 -3.35
N VAL A 91 -1.35 -0.13 -2.65
CA VAL A 91 -1.44 -0.14 -1.20
C VAL A 91 -1.34 -1.57 -0.71
N TYR A 92 -0.58 -1.79 0.36
CA TYR A 92 -0.43 -3.07 1.03
C TYR A 92 -1.01 -2.99 2.43
N ILE A 93 -1.92 -3.89 2.76
CA ILE A 93 -2.33 -4.15 4.14
C ILE A 93 -1.45 -5.26 4.66
N LEU A 94 -0.72 -5.00 5.73
CA LEU A 94 0.18 -5.97 6.36
C LEU A 94 -0.42 -6.43 7.68
N PHE A 95 -0.79 -7.69 7.74
CA PHE A 95 -1.19 -8.36 8.97
C PHE A 95 0.06 -8.78 9.74
N LEU A 96 0.20 -8.28 10.97
CA LEU A 96 1.42 -8.43 11.73
C LEU A 96 1.31 -9.52 12.81
N ASN A 97 2.46 -10.05 13.19
CA ASN A 97 2.65 -10.75 14.46
C ASN A 97 3.03 -9.75 15.56
N SER A 98 2.86 -10.11 16.82
CA SER A 98 3.19 -9.26 17.99
C SER A 98 4.68 -8.87 18.09
N ASP A 99 5.56 -9.56 17.35
CA ASP A 99 6.98 -9.24 17.22
C ASP A 99 7.30 -8.29 16.06
N GLY A 100 6.27 -7.82 15.34
CA GLY A 100 6.38 -6.91 14.19
C GLY A 100 6.74 -7.59 12.87
N THR A 101 6.83 -8.90 12.83
CA THR A 101 6.99 -9.64 11.57
C THR A 101 5.67 -9.72 10.80
N VAL A 102 5.75 -9.82 9.46
CA VAL A 102 4.56 -9.94 8.61
C VAL A 102 4.05 -11.37 8.63
N LYS A 103 2.81 -11.55 9.08
CA LYS A 103 2.08 -12.82 9.09
C LYS A 103 1.49 -13.13 7.71
N SER A 104 0.82 -12.15 7.13
CA SER A 104 0.24 -12.17 5.78
C SER A 104 0.07 -10.76 5.26
N HIS A 105 -0.24 -10.61 4.00
CA HIS A 105 -0.54 -9.31 3.40
C HIS A 105 -1.63 -9.42 2.35
N GLN A 106 -2.28 -8.27 2.09
CA GLN A 106 -3.18 -8.07 0.96
C GLN A 106 -2.70 -6.85 0.17
N LYS A 107 -2.43 -7.04 -1.10
CA LYS A 107 -2.15 -5.94 -2.05
C LYS A 107 -3.46 -5.42 -2.62
N ILE A 108 -3.56 -4.11 -2.78
CA ILE A 108 -4.65 -3.39 -3.44
C ILE A 108 -4.03 -2.58 -4.57
N SER A 109 -4.34 -2.94 -5.81
CA SER A 109 -3.89 -2.27 -7.02
C SER A 109 -4.96 -2.37 -8.10
N SER A 110 -4.74 -1.81 -9.28
CA SER A 110 -5.69 -1.92 -10.41
C SER A 110 -6.04 -3.36 -10.82
N ILE A 111 -5.27 -4.36 -10.36
CA ILE A 111 -5.45 -5.78 -10.72
C ILE A 111 -5.61 -6.72 -9.53
N GLU A 112 -5.38 -6.24 -8.30
CA GLU A 112 -5.43 -7.05 -7.08
C GLU A 112 -6.30 -6.42 -5.99
N GLY A 113 -6.64 -7.21 -4.97
CA GLY A 113 -7.37 -6.73 -3.79
C GLY A 113 -8.84 -6.44 -4.03
N ASN A 114 -9.44 -6.96 -5.11
CA ASN A 114 -10.83 -6.70 -5.51
C ASN A 114 -11.12 -5.19 -5.77
N PHE A 115 -10.09 -4.37 -5.95
CA PHE A 115 -10.22 -2.97 -6.34
C PHE A 115 -10.61 -2.90 -7.82
N LYS A 116 -11.73 -2.25 -8.13
CA LYS A 116 -12.34 -2.26 -9.46
C LYS A 116 -12.17 -0.96 -10.23
N GLU A 117 -11.63 0.06 -9.57
CA GLU A 117 -11.31 1.31 -10.23
C GLU A 117 -10.07 1.12 -11.11
N LYS A 118 -10.06 1.78 -12.24
CA LYS A 118 -8.90 1.82 -13.11
C LYS A 118 -7.92 2.87 -12.59
N LEU A 119 -6.69 2.46 -12.37
CA LEU A 119 -5.58 3.39 -12.15
C LEU A 119 -4.86 3.60 -13.47
N GLU A 120 -4.69 4.85 -13.85
CA GLU A 120 -3.93 5.22 -15.03
C GLU A 120 -2.42 5.26 -14.74
N PRO A 121 -1.59 5.23 -15.77
CA PRO A 121 -0.16 5.44 -15.64
C PRO A 121 0.18 6.74 -14.90
N TYR A 122 1.03 6.61 -13.89
CA TYR A 122 1.53 7.73 -13.05
C TYR A 122 0.52 8.34 -12.07
N ASP A 123 -0.66 7.78 -11.86
CA ASP A 123 -1.62 8.24 -10.83
C ASP A 123 -1.02 8.32 -9.44
N ALA A 124 0.00 7.51 -9.18
CA ALA A 124 0.70 7.45 -7.91
C ALA A 124 -0.24 7.14 -6.73
N PHE A 125 -1.16 6.18 -6.94
CA PHE A 125 -2.05 5.66 -5.90
C PHE A 125 -1.25 5.13 -4.71
N GLY A 126 -1.69 5.44 -3.49
CA GLY A 126 -0.93 5.09 -2.28
C GLY A 126 0.10 6.13 -1.85
N ARG A 127 0.20 7.29 -2.51
CA ARG A 127 1.10 8.38 -2.10
C ARG A 127 0.76 8.94 -0.72
N ALA A 128 -0.50 8.98 -0.38
CA ALA A 128 -1.02 9.33 0.93
C ALA A 128 -2.07 8.31 1.33
N ILE A 129 -2.05 7.89 2.58
CA ILE A 129 -3.00 6.94 3.14
C ILE A 129 -3.46 7.49 4.49
N ALA A 130 -4.72 7.28 4.82
CA ALA A 130 -5.27 7.55 6.13
C ALA A 130 -6.25 6.45 6.52
N ASN A 131 -6.12 5.94 7.74
CA ASN A 131 -7.18 5.18 8.38
C ASN A 131 -8.31 6.15 8.76
N ILE A 132 -9.52 5.90 8.28
CA ILE A 132 -10.70 6.73 8.56
C ILE A 132 -11.69 6.06 9.53
N GLY A 133 -11.27 4.93 10.12
CA GLY A 133 -12.10 4.13 11.03
C GLY A 133 -13.22 3.42 10.29
N ASP A 134 -14.17 2.88 11.03
CA ASP A 134 -15.39 2.28 10.49
C ASP A 134 -16.33 3.37 9.98
N PHE A 135 -16.15 3.76 8.72
CA PHE A 135 -16.88 4.88 8.11
C PHE A 135 -18.30 4.49 7.67
N ASN A 136 -18.52 3.20 7.36
CA ASN A 136 -19.81 2.69 6.88
C ASN A 136 -20.64 2.00 7.97
N GLY A 137 -20.12 1.80 9.19
CA GLY A 137 -20.81 1.20 10.33
C GLY A 137 -20.86 -0.33 10.30
N ASP A 138 -19.92 -0.99 9.59
CA ASP A 138 -19.90 -2.45 9.48
C ASP A 138 -18.87 -3.13 10.42
N SER A 139 -18.26 -2.36 11.31
CA SER A 139 -17.25 -2.77 12.29
C SER A 139 -15.90 -3.15 11.68
N VAL A 140 -15.64 -2.81 10.43
CA VAL A 140 -14.35 -2.95 9.76
C VAL A 140 -13.77 -1.57 9.51
N ALA A 141 -12.48 -1.37 9.72
CA ALA A 141 -11.84 -0.10 9.43
C ALA A 141 -11.74 0.13 7.92
N ASP A 142 -12.01 1.36 7.49
CA ASP A 142 -11.95 1.84 6.12
C ASP A 142 -10.76 2.79 5.93
N ILE A 143 -10.36 3.03 4.69
CA ILE A 143 -9.19 3.86 4.38
C ILE A 143 -9.48 4.90 3.30
N ALA A 144 -8.80 6.03 3.39
CA ALA A 144 -8.70 7.00 2.32
C ALA A 144 -7.32 6.92 1.67
N VAL A 145 -7.27 6.85 0.35
CA VAL A 145 -6.03 6.72 -0.43
C VAL A 145 -5.96 7.82 -1.47
N GLY A 146 -4.86 8.57 -1.47
CA GLY A 146 -4.60 9.62 -2.46
C GLY A 146 -3.88 9.10 -3.69
N ALA A 147 -4.31 9.59 -4.85
CA ALA A 147 -3.68 9.46 -6.17
C ALA A 147 -3.49 10.87 -6.73
N TYR A 148 -2.35 11.50 -6.42
CA TYR A 148 -2.21 12.95 -6.58
C TYR A 148 -1.98 13.41 -8.02
N HIS A 149 -1.69 12.48 -8.93
CA HIS A 149 -1.57 12.73 -10.37
C HIS A 149 -2.75 12.21 -11.20
N ASP A 150 -3.76 11.64 -10.54
CA ASP A 150 -5.00 11.24 -11.23
C ASP A 150 -5.52 12.40 -12.12
N ASP A 151 -5.83 12.12 -13.37
CA ASP A 151 -6.16 13.12 -14.37
C ASP A 151 -7.58 13.00 -14.95
N ASP A 152 -8.44 12.18 -14.34
CA ASP A 152 -9.84 12.01 -14.77
C ASP A 152 -10.66 13.32 -14.73
N GLY A 153 -10.34 14.25 -13.83
CA GLY A 153 -10.95 15.57 -13.73
C GLY A 153 -10.24 16.66 -14.54
N GLY A 154 -9.08 16.35 -15.13
CA GLY A 154 -8.18 17.27 -15.84
C GLY A 154 -6.73 16.97 -15.49
N TYR A 155 -5.79 17.55 -16.22
CA TYR A 155 -4.37 17.24 -16.09
C TYR A 155 -3.84 17.41 -14.65
N ASN A 156 -3.46 16.30 -14.01
CA ASN A 156 -2.95 16.23 -12.63
C ASN A 156 -3.84 16.92 -11.59
N THR A 157 -5.16 16.78 -11.66
CA THR A 157 -6.08 17.35 -10.67
C THR A 157 -6.12 16.56 -9.38
N GLY A 158 -5.70 15.29 -9.43
CA GLY A 158 -5.66 14.36 -8.32
C GLY A 158 -7.03 13.79 -7.93
N ALA A 159 -7.00 12.68 -7.22
CA ALA A 159 -8.17 12.04 -6.65
C ALA A 159 -7.90 11.49 -5.25
N VAL A 160 -8.98 11.28 -4.51
CA VAL A 160 -9.00 10.50 -3.28
C VAL A 160 -9.96 9.34 -3.46
N TYR A 161 -9.53 8.15 -3.10
CA TYR A 161 -10.35 6.95 -3.07
C TYR A 161 -10.69 6.60 -1.64
N ILE A 162 -11.98 6.50 -1.32
CA ILE A 162 -12.47 5.90 -0.08
C ILE A 162 -12.65 4.41 -0.36
N LEU A 163 -11.92 3.57 0.37
CA LEU A 163 -12.00 2.12 0.23
C LEU A 163 -12.67 1.52 1.46
N PHE A 164 -13.82 0.90 1.25
CA PHE A 164 -14.50 0.11 2.26
C PHE A 164 -13.93 -1.30 2.22
N LEU A 165 -13.42 -1.77 3.36
CA LEU A 165 -12.65 -3.01 3.40
C LEU A 165 -13.43 -4.19 3.96
N ASN A 166 -12.95 -5.39 3.65
CA ASN A 166 -13.27 -6.62 4.33
C ASN A 166 -12.19 -6.93 5.39
N PRO A 167 -12.47 -7.80 6.40
CA PRO A 167 -11.47 -8.17 7.41
C PRO A 167 -10.22 -8.87 6.85
N ASP A 168 -10.26 -9.39 5.63
CA ASP A 168 -9.13 -9.98 4.93
C ASP A 168 -8.28 -8.95 4.15
N GLY A 169 -8.63 -7.66 4.25
CA GLY A 169 -7.95 -6.55 3.59
C GLY A 169 -8.35 -6.34 2.14
N THR A 170 -9.25 -7.13 1.57
CA THR A 170 -9.77 -6.88 0.22
C THR A 170 -10.78 -5.74 0.22
N VAL A 171 -10.91 -5.07 -0.93
CA VAL A 171 -11.88 -3.98 -1.11
C VAL A 171 -13.29 -4.56 -1.29
N LYS A 172 -14.21 -4.16 -0.41
CA LYS A 172 -15.64 -4.48 -0.48
C LYS A 172 -16.35 -3.57 -1.49
N SER A 173 -16.05 -2.28 -1.42
CA SER A 173 -16.51 -1.25 -2.35
C SER A 173 -15.60 -0.04 -2.27
N SER A 174 -15.66 0.83 -3.27
CA SER A 174 -14.88 2.06 -3.34
C SER A 174 -15.74 3.24 -3.75
N GLN A 175 -15.27 4.44 -3.38
CA GLN A 175 -15.79 5.70 -3.90
C GLN A 175 -14.62 6.60 -4.29
N LYS A 176 -14.57 6.99 -5.56
CA LYS A 176 -13.62 7.99 -6.05
C LYS A 176 -14.19 9.40 -5.84
N ILE A 177 -13.33 10.30 -5.39
CA ILE A 177 -13.59 11.73 -5.25
C ILE A 177 -12.54 12.44 -6.12
N SER A 178 -12.95 13.00 -7.22
CA SER A 178 -12.15 13.81 -8.14
C SER A 178 -12.92 15.06 -8.56
N SER A 179 -12.25 16.04 -9.15
CA SER A 179 -12.85 17.31 -9.63
C SER A 179 -13.57 17.11 -10.97
#